data_550977f9194fe0ba2e5cc63ccb4d3d1e
#
_entry.id   550977f9194fe0ba2e5cc63ccb4d3d1e
#
_cell.length_a   1.000
_cell.length_b   1.000
_cell.length_c   1.000
_cell.angle_alpha   90.00
_cell.angle_beta   90.00
_cell.angle_gamma   90.00
#
_symmetry.space_group_name_H-M   'P 1'
#
loop_
_entity.id
_entity.type
_entity.pdbx_description
1 polymer ?
#
loop_
_entity_poly.entity_id
_entity_poly.type
_entity_poly.pdbx_seq_one_letter_code
_entity_poly.pdbx_strand_id
1 'polypeptide(L)'
;MSKQLEKTYNPKEIEKKLYDKWLEKKYFHAEVDRSKKPFTIVMPPPNITGKLHMGHALDNTLQDILIRYKRMQGYNALWVPGTDHAAISTEVKVTEQLKKEGIDKK
;
A
#
# COMPACT_ATOMS: atom_id res chain seq x y z
N MET A 1 11.21 -32.90 -8.35
CA MET A 1 11.25 -33.01 -6.88
C MET A 1 10.25 -32.03 -6.28
N SER A 2 9.24 -32.51 -5.62
CA SER A 2 8.27 -31.65 -4.98
C SER A 2 8.84 -31.08 -3.68
N LYS A 3 8.74 -29.75 -3.52
CA LYS A 3 9.11 -29.12 -2.26
C LYS A 3 7.98 -29.31 -1.26
N GLN A 4 8.31 -29.79 -0.09
CA GLN A 4 7.35 -29.92 0.98
C GLN A 4 7.22 -28.57 1.71
N LEU A 5 5.99 -28.09 1.85
CA LEU A 5 5.74 -26.88 2.59
C LEU A 5 5.87 -27.12 4.09
N GLU A 6 6.34 -26.10 4.80
CA GLU A 6 6.38 -26.17 6.25
C GLU A 6 4.98 -26.17 6.84
N LYS A 7 4.82 -26.78 8.00
CA LYS A 7 3.52 -26.89 8.65
C LYS A 7 2.97 -25.55 9.11
N THR A 8 3.84 -24.61 9.45
CA THR A 8 3.44 -23.30 9.94
C THR A 8 4.02 -22.21 9.08
N TYR A 9 3.26 -21.14 8.91
CA TYR A 9 3.70 -19.96 8.20
C TYR A 9 4.57 -19.10 9.10
N ASN A 10 5.81 -18.83 8.68
CA ASN A 10 6.70 -17.93 9.41
C ASN A 10 7.02 -16.71 8.54
N PRO A 11 6.36 -15.57 8.81
CA PRO A 11 6.56 -14.37 7.99
C PRO A 11 7.97 -13.82 8.01
N LYS A 12 8.67 -13.96 9.13
CA LYS A 12 10.04 -13.45 9.26
C LYS A 12 11.02 -14.11 8.29
N GLU A 13 10.76 -15.35 7.92
CA GLU A 13 11.64 -16.11 7.03
C GLU A 13 11.37 -15.83 5.55
N ILE A 14 10.14 -15.44 5.19
CA ILE A 14 9.72 -15.40 3.79
C ILE A 14 9.30 -14.04 3.27
N GLU A 15 8.79 -13.14 4.10
CA GLU A 15 8.22 -11.87 3.62
C GLU A 15 9.24 -11.00 2.91
N LYS A 16 10.39 -10.77 3.52
CA LYS A 16 11.43 -9.94 2.92
C LYS A 16 11.92 -10.54 1.62
N LYS A 17 12.16 -11.85 1.61
CA LYS A 17 12.65 -12.57 0.44
C LYS A 17 11.68 -12.48 -0.73
N LEU A 18 10.39 -12.66 -0.48
CA LEU A 18 9.37 -12.54 -1.52
C LEU A 18 9.23 -11.12 -2.03
N TYR A 19 9.24 -10.14 -1.12
CA TYR A 19 9.11 -8.73 -1.50
C TYR A 19 10.30 -8.28 -2.36
N ASP A 20 11.51 -8.65 -1.99
CA ASP A 20 12.70 -8.34 -2.77
C ASP A 20 12.62 -8.94 -4.17
N LYS A 21 12.13 -10.17 -4.28
CA LYS A 21 11.90 -10.84 -5.56
C LYS A 21 10.88 -10.08 -6.41
N TRP A 22 9.79 -9.64 -5.80
CA TRP A 22 8.75 -8.89 -6.51
C TRP A 22 9.26 -7.56 -7.05
N LEU A 23 10.08 -6.86 -6.27
CA LEU A 23 10.69 -5.60 -6.69
C LEU A 23 11.68 -5.83 -7.83
N GLU A 24 12.52 -6.85 -7.73
CA GLU A 24 13.49 -7.20 -8.77
C GLU A 24 12.81 -7.49 -10.10
N LYS A 25 11.71 -8.24 -10.07
CA LYS A 25 10.94 -8.60 -11.26
C LYS A 25 9.96 -7.52 -11.71
N LYS A 26 9.89 -6.40 -10.99
CA LYS A 26 9.02 -5.26 -11.30
C LYS A 26 7.54 -5.61 -11.42
N TYR A 27 7.05 -6.50 -10.57
CA TYR A 27 5.66 -6.94 -10.61
C TYR A 27 4.65 -5.82 -10.36
N PHE A 28 5.05 -4.79 -9.64
CA PHE A 28 4.17 -3.65 -9.33
C PHE A 28 4.21 -2.56 -10.39
N HIS A 29 5.16 -2.65 -11.32
CA HIS A 29 5.28 -1.69 -12.40
C HIS A 29 4.27 -2.01 -13.50
N ALA A 30 3.63 -1.00 -14.05
CA ALA A 30 2.71 -1.16 -15.17
C ALA A 30 3.06 -0.15 -16.27
N GLU A 31 3.04 -0.61 -17.49
CA GLU A 31 3.26 0.22 -18.69
C GLU A 31 2.06 0.07 -19.61
N VAL A 32 1.91 0.98 -20.54
CA VAL A 32 0.86 0.88 -21.55
C VAL A 32 1.10 -0.37 -22.40
N ASP A 33 0.19 -1.32 -22.31
CA ASP A 33 0.27 -2.57 -23.04
C ASP A 33 -1.11 -2.89 -23.62
N ARG A 34 -1.23 -2.67 -24.92
CA ARG A 34 -2.51 -2.86 -25.63
C ARG A 34 -2.91 -4.32 -25.80
N SER A 35 -2.00 -5.26 -25.58
CA SER A 35 -2.28 -6.70 -25.63
C SER A 35 -2.99 -7.19 -24.38
N LYS A 36 -3.01 -6.41 -23.30
CA LYS A 36 -3.62 -6.76 -22.02
C LYS A 36 -4.74 -5.81 -21.68
N LYS A 37 -5.80 -6.34 -21.04
CA LYS A 37 -6.85 -5.49 -20.50
C LYS A 37 -6.32 -4.72 -19.30
N PRO A 38 -6.57 -3.42 -19.23
CA PRO A 38 -6.14 -2.64 -18.07
C PRO A 38 -7.06 -2.86 -16.88
N PHE A 39 -6.49 -2.82 -15.69
CA PHE A 39 -7.24 -2.82 -14.43
C PHE A 39 -6.49 -1.92 -13.44
N THR A 40 -7.13 -0.83 -13.07
CA THR A 40 -6.50 0.16 -12.21
C THR A 40 -7.36 0.43 -10.99
N ILE A 41 -6.74 0.44 -9.82
CA ILE A 41 -7.36 0.90 -8.58
C ILE A 41 -6.59 2.12 -8.10
N VAL A 42 -7.32 3.20 -7.82
CA VAL A 42 -6.76 4.36 -7.14
C VAL A 42 -7.05 4.18 -5.65
N MET A 43 -6.00 4.05 -4.86
CA MET A 43 -6.14 3.81 -3.43
C MET A 43 -6.65 5.07 -2.74
N PRO A 44 -7.79 4.99 -2.02
CA PRO A 44 -8.22 6.11 -1.20
C PRO A 44 -7.16 6.42 -0.15
N PRO A 45 -6.67 7.67 -0.09
CA PRO A 45 -5.56 7.97 0.79
C PRO A 45 -6.00 8.09 2.26
N PRO A 46 -5.21 7.55 3.20
CA PRO A 46 -5.42 7.85 4.61
C PRO A 46 -4.97 9.27 4.92
N ASN A 47 -5.54 9.87 5.96
CA ASN A 47 -5.07 11.14 6.47
C ASN A 47 -3.62 11.03 6.93
N ILE A 48 -2.79 12.00 6.59
CA ILE A 48 -1.38 11.96 6.95
C ILE A 48 -1.12 12.20 8.45
N THR A 49 -2.15 12.64 9.16
CA THR A 49 -2.06 13.03 10.58
C THR A 49 -2.33 11.91 11.57
N GLY A 50 -2.89 10.77 11.10
CA GLY A 50 -3.31 9.70 11.97
C GLY A 50 -2.47 8.44 11.83
N LYS A 51 -2.55 7.59 12.85
CA LYS A 51 -2.00 6.24 12.76
C LYS A 51 -2.96 5.36 11.96
N LEU A 52 -2.39 4.40 11.23
CA LEU A 52 -3.21 3.41 10.54
C LEU A 52 -3.90 2.50 11.56
N HIS A 53 -5.11 2.06 11.25
CA HIS A 53 -5.91 1.19 12.09
C HIS A 53 -6.55 0.06 11.30
N MET A 54 -7.35 -0.79 11.97
CA MET A 54 -7.97 -1.96 11.34
C MET A 54 -8.87 -1.62 10.16
N GLY A 55 -9.52 -0.45 10.18
CA GLY A 55 -10.32 0.01 9.04
C GLY A 55 -9.46 0.21 7.80
N HIS A 56 -8.27 0.80 7.95
CA HIS A 56 -7.31 0.93 6.85
C HIS A 56 -6.84 -0.44 6.37
N ALA A 57 -6.57 -1.37 7.30
CA ALA A 57 -6.15 -2.71 6.94
C ALA A 57 -7.23 -3.44 6.13
N LEU A 58 -8.49 -3.34 6.53
CA LEU A 58 -9.60 -3.97 5.82
C LEU A 58 -9.74 -3.41 4.41
N ASP A 59 -9.77 -2.08 4.27
CA ASP A 59 -9.91 -1.41 2.98
C ASP A 59 -8.75 -1.78 2.04
N ASN A 60 -7.52 -1.67 2.51
CA ASN A 60 -6.34 -1.99 1.71
C ASN A 60 -6.25 -3.48 1.37
N THR A 61 -6.68 -4.36 2.26
CA THR A 61 -6.68 -5.80 2.00
C THR A 61 -7.64 -6.17 0.88
N LEU A 62 -8.83 -5.59 0.85
CA LEU A 62 -9.79 -5.82 -0.23
C LEU A 62 -9.21 -5.39 -1.59
N GLN A 63 -8.58 -4.23 -1.64
CA GLN A 63 -7.92 -3.73 -2.85
C GLN A 63 -6.74 -4.61 -3.25
N ASP A 64 -5.93 -5.04 -2.29
CA ASP A 64 -4.77 -5.88 -2.50
C ASP A 64 -5.16 -7.23 -3.11
N ILE A 65 -6.19 -7.87 -2.56
CA ILE A 65 -6.70 -9.13 -3.09
C ILE A 65 -7.16 -8.96 -4.52
N LEU A 66 -7.91 -7.92 -4.80
CA LEU A 66 -8.47 -7.69 -6.13
C LEU A 66 -7.38 -7.41 -7.17
N ILE A 67 -6.39 -6.59 -6.82
CA ILE A 67 -5.31 -6.25 -7.74
C ILE A 67 -4.41 -7.47 -8.02
N ARG A 68 -4.15 -8.28 -7.01
CA ARG A 68 -3.38 -9.53 -7.17
C ARG A 68 -4.11 -10.52 -8.05
N TYR A 69 -5.40 -10.68 -7.83
CA TYR A 69 -6.25 -11.58 -8.62
C TYR A 69 -6.24 -11.19 -10.08
N LYS A 70 -6.44 -9.90 -10.37
CA LYS A 70 -6.43 -9.40 -11.74
C LYS A 70 -5.07 -9.55 -12.40
N ARG A 71 -4.00 -9.32 -11.66
CA ARG A 71 -2.64 -9.51 -12.18
C ARG A 71 -2.39 -10.97 -12.55
N MET A 72 -2.85 -11.89 -11.72
CA MET A 72 -2.74 -13.33 -11.99
C MET A 72 -3.57 -13.77 -13.20
N GLN A 73 -4.65 -13.06 -13.49
CA GLN A 73 -5.47 -13.30 -14.68
C GLN A 73 -4.88 -12.74 -15.97
N GLY A 74 -3.74 -12.08 -15.89
CA GLY A 74 -3.07 -11.51 -17.06
C GLY A 74 -3.49 -10.08 -17.39
N TYR A 75 -4.23 -9.40 -16.51
CA TYR A 75 -4.55 -7.99 -16.70
C TYR A 75 -3.31 -7.13 -16.48
N ASN A 76 -3.26 -5.99 -17.18
CA ASN A 76 -2.28 -4.96 -16.90
C ASN A 76 -2.74 -4.17 -15.67
N ALA A 77 -2.33 -4.62 -14.50
CA ALA A 77 -2.84 -4.15 -13.23
C ALA A 77 -1.97 -3.06 -12.63
N LEU A 78 -2.59 -1.97 -12.21
CA LEU A 78 -1.91 -0.86 -11.56
C LEU A 78 -2.68 -0.44 -10.32
N TRP A 79 -1.97 -0.34 -9.20
CA TRP A 79 -2.52 0.15 -7.95
C TRP A 79 -1.81 1.46 -7.60
N VAL A 80 -2.57 2.56 -7.67
CA VAL A 80 -2.02 3.90 -7.49
C VAL A 80 -2.24 4.37 -6.06
N PRO A 81 -1.17 4.54 -5.28
CA PRO A 81 -1.30 5.11 -3.95
C PRO A 81 -1.52 6.62 -4.01
N GLY A 82 -2.06 7.16 -2.94
CA GLY A 82 -2.27 8.58 -2.82
C GLY A 82 -2.11 9.03 -1.37
N THR A 83 -2.18 10.33 -1.15
CA THR A 83 -2.16 10.91 0.18
C THR A 83 -3.29 11.92 0.31
N ASP A 84 -3.90 11.97 1.49
CA ASP A 84 -4.88 12.97 1.85
C ASP A 84 -4.21 13.95 2.79
N HIS A 85 -4.05 15.18 2.32
CA HIS A 85 -3.39 16.21 3.13
C HIS A 85 -4.24 16.63 4.34
N ALA A 86 -5.58 16.52 4.24
CA ALA A 86 -6.50 16.82 5.33
C ALA A 86 -6.12 18.13 6.04
N ALA A 87 -6.12 19.24 5.29
CA ALA A 87 -5.52 20.50 5.69
C ALA A 87 -5.86 20.94 7.12
N ILE A 88 -7.11 20.83 7.53
CA ILE A 88 -7.54 21.24 8.87
C ILE A 88 -6.89 20.36 9.93
N SER A 89 -6.97 19.05 9.78
CA SER A 89 -6.36 18.10 10.73
C SER A 89 -4.85 18.25 10.80
N THR A 90 -4.22 18.38 9.64
CA THR A 90 -2.78 18.56 9.53
C THR A 90 -2.34 19.84 10.24
N GLU A 91 -3.05 20.93 10.03
CA GLU A 91 -2.74 22.21 10.67
C GLU A 91 -2.87 22.12 12.19
N VAL A 92 -3.92 21.45 12.69
CA VAL A 92 -4.10 21.22 14.13
C VAL A 92 -2.92 20.44 14.71
N LYS A 93 -2.52 19.35 14.08
CA LYS A 93 -1.39 18.52 14.54
C LYS A 93 -0.07 19.28 14.53
N VAL A 94 0.20 20.02 13.47
CA VAL A 94 1.42 20.83 13.37
C VAL A 94 1.43 21.92 14.45
N THR A 95 0.29 22.57 14.68
CA THR A 95 0.16 23.60 15.72
C THR A 95 0.44 23.01 17.12
N GLU A 96 -0.11 21.84 17.43
CA GLU A 96 0.16 21.14 18.69
C GLU A 96 1.65 20.83 18.85
N GLN A 97 2.28 20.33 17.79
CA GLN A 97 3.71 20.02 17.81
C GLN A 97 4.56 21.26 18.05
N LEU A 98 4.23 22.36 17.38
CA LEU A 98 4.94 23.63 17.57
C LEU A 98 4.78 24.17 18.99
N LYS A 99 3.60 24.03 19.60
CA LYS A 99 3.38 24.40 20.99
C LYS A 99 4.25 23.59 21.94
N LYS A 100 4.39 22.30 21.72
CA LYS A 100 5.29 21.45 22.52
C LYS A 100 6.74 21.88 22.40
N GLU A 101 7.13 22.46 21.29
CA GLU A 101 8.47 22.96 21.02
C GLU A 101 8.64 24.42 21.46
N GLY A 102 7.58 25.04 22.01
CA GLY A 102 7.60 26.42 22.47
C GLY A 102 7.46 27.48 21.39
N ILE A 103 6.97 27.08 20.22
CA ILE A 103 6.74 27.95 19.05
C ILE A 103 5.25 28.18 18.88
N ASP A 104 4.80 29.42 18.84
CA ASP A 104 3.41 29.77 18.57
C ASP A 104 3.21 30.03 17.08
N LYS A 105 2.11 29.53 16.55
CA LYS A 105 1.66 29.84 15.21
C LYS A 105 1.04 31.24 15.20
N LYS A 106 1.54 32.11 14.36
CA LYS A 106 0.95 33.42 14.08
C LYS A 106 0.38 33.46 12.66
#